data_001d0056b6a46364acfcfc96aeb1980b
#
_entry.id   001d0056b6a46364acfcfc96aeb1980b
#
_cell.length_a   1.000
_cell.length_b   1.000
_cell.length_c   1.000
_cell.angle_alpha   90.00
_cell.angle_beta   90.00
_cell.angle_gamma   90.00
#
_symmetry.space_group_name_H-M   'P 1'
#
loop_
_entity.id
_entity.type
_entity.pdbx_description
1 polymer ?
#
loop_
_entity_poly.entity_id
_entity_poly.type
_entity_poly.pdbx_seq_one_letter_code
_entity_poly.pdbx_strand_id
1 'polypeptide(L)'
;LVANEGDAWDVFLNIIDIVFETLDAKNIDIDNLPEPELYKSLKIHDIPHRIIDWVGLSVFLKIKVLAKRTAEMHINLGSESEDTAFTPTHFNGDYSVWLKNRMIYQFQNRLNSIENNLHKLDDYSLEMAKDLLSKKSLIRSKFLKFDWTKLKGERIRVHGDYHLGQILVHNEDFYILDFEGEPESTIRDRQVKQPPMKDVAGLFRSFHYAIYATIFNNENKYNKSQVALFNAAELLYGYFTGVFLETYISTVEQANLNIGYKQERNFMLEYCLLEKAIYELGYELNSRPTWAVIPLKGISNLINN
;
A
#
# COMPACT_ATOMS: atom_id res chain seq x y z
N LEU A 1 2.60 -26.31 12.55
CA LEU A 1 1.54 -25.37 12.99
C LEU A 1 2.21 -24.30 13.84
N VAL A 2 2.12 -23.05 13.43
CA VAL A 2 2.55 -21.89 14.23
C VAL A 2 1.39 -21.55 15.16
N ALA A 3 1.63 -21.52 16.48
CA ALA A 3 0.66 -20.96 17.41
C ALA A 3 0.46 -19.49 17.05
N ASN A 4 -0.79 -19.02 17.00
CA ASN A 4 -1.08 -17.65 16.60
C ASN A 4 -2.32 -17.09 17.32
N GLU A 5 -2.46 -15.78 17.29
CA GLU A 5 -3.55 -15.00 17.88
C GLU A 5 -4.54 -14.50 16.81
N GLY A 6 -4.48 -15.07 15.61
CA GLY A 6 -5.22 -14.67 14.42
C GLY A 6 -4.31 -14.06 13.35
N ASP A 7 -4.91 -13.62 12.27
CA ASP A 7 -4.19 -12.91 11.21
C ASP A 7 -4.04 -11.41 11.53
N ALA A 8 -3.11 -10.76 10.83
CA ALA A 8 -2.86 -9.34 11.02
C ALA A 8 -4.04 -8.47 10.52
N TRP A 9 -4.88 -8.97 9.62
CA TRP A 9 -6.06 -8.24 9.18
C TRP A 9 -7.01 -7.99 10.35
N ASP A 10 -7.42 -9.03 11.06
CA ASP A 10 -8.31 -8.91 12.21
C ASP A 10 -7.69 -8.10 13.36
N VAL A 11 -6.37 -8.30 13.60
CA VAL A 11 -5.64 -7.53 14.63
C VAL A 11 -5.61 -6.04 14.29
N PHE A 12 -5.35 -5.66 13.02
CA PHE A 12 -5.36 -4.25 12.62
C PHE A 12 -6.75 -3.66 12.57
N LEU A 13 -7.79 -4.40 12.20
CA LEU A 13 -9.17 -3.91 12.31
C LEU A 13 -9.49 -3.51 13.75
N ASN A 14 -9.15 -4.35 14.74
CA ASN A 14 -9.36 -4.05 16.16
C ASN A 14 -8.54 -2.83 16.63
N ILE A 15 -7.29 -2.72 16.22
CA ILE A 15 -6.44 -1.58 16.56
C ILE A 15 -7.02 -0.27 15.98
N ILE A 16 -7.42 -0.29 14.72
CA ILE A 16 -7.97 0.87 14.02
C ILE A 16 -9.31 1.29 14.62
N ASP A 17 -10.14 0.32 15.02
CA ASP A 17 -11.38 0.59 15.71
C ASP A 17 -11.15 1.37 17.02
N ILE A 18 -10.19 0.95 17.85
CA ILE A 18 -9.79 1.66 19.07
C ILE A 18 -9.26 3.07 18.75
N VAL A 19 -8.52 3.23 17.66
CA VAL A 19 -8.03 4.55 17.22
C VAL A 19 -9.19 5.49 16.86
N PHE A 20 -10.21 5.01 16.15
CA PHE A 20 -11.40 5.80 15.86
C PHE A 20 -12.27 6.06 17.09
N GLU A 21 -12.40 5.11 18.02
CA GLU A 21 -13.04 5.35 19.33
C GLU A 21 -12.30 6.44 20.13
N THR A 22 -10.97 6.42 20.10
CA THR A 22 -10.15 7.45 20.78
C THR A 22 -10.36 8.84 20.17
N LEU A 23 -10.56 8.91 18.84
CA LEU A 23 -10.89 10.14 18.13
C LEU A 23 -12.17 10.79 18.69
N ASP A 24 -13.20 9.97 18.88
CA ASP A 24 -14.48 10.40 19.42
C ASP A 24 -14.39 10.74 20.91
N ALA A 25 -13.84 9.84 21.71
CA ALA A 25 -13.77 9.98 23.17
C ALA A 25 -12.99 11.22 23.60
N LYS A 26 -11.93 11.57 22.88
CA LYS A 26 -11.12 12.76 23.12
C LYS A 26 -11.58 13.99 22.35
N ASN A 27 -12.65 13.87 21.57
CA ASN A 27 -13.17 14.91 20.67
C ASN A 27 -12.06 15.61 19.86
N ILE A 28 -11.20 14.81 19.24
CA ILE A 28 -10.05 15.31 18.48
C ILE A 28 -10.53 16.05 17.24
N ASP A 29 -9.98 17.24 17.03
CA ASP A 29 -10.18 18.05 15.85
C ASP A 29 -9.17 17.60 14.77
N ILE A 30 -9.68 16.87 13.78
CA ILE A 30 -8.88 16.24 12.70
C ILE A 30 -8.25 17.31 11.81
N ASP A 31 -8.98 18.37 11.50
CA ASP A 31 -8.53 19.40 10.55
C ASP A 31 -7.31 20.20 11.11
N ASN A 32 -7.08 20.13 12.42
CA ASN A 32 -5.94 20.73 13.10
C ASN A 32 -4.82 19.72 13.43
N LEU A 33 -4.91 18.47 12.97
CA LEU A 33 -3.83 17.50 13.10
C LEU A 33 -2.76 17.72 12.02
N PRO A 34 -1.47 17.54 12.37
CA PRO A 34 -0.40 17.60 11.37
C PRO A 34 -0.54 16.52 10.32
N GLU A 35 -0.43 16.90 9.05
CA GLU A 35 -0.45 15.96 7.94
C GLU A 35 0.94 15.36 7.70
N PRO A 36 1.06 14.03 7.52
CA PRO A 36 2.32 13.42 7.13
C PRO A 36 2.55 13.59 5.63
N GLU A 37 3.81 13.66 5.21
CA GLU A 37 4.12 13.51 3.80
C GLU A 37 3.87 12.06 3.36
N LEU A 38 2.95 11.86 2.42
CA LEU A 38 2.61 10.53 1.94
C LEU A 38 3.80 9.84 1.26
N TYR A 39 3.97 8.55 1.54
CA TYR A 39 5.02 7.70 0.96
C TYR A 39 6.45 8.21 1.21
N LYS A 40 6.66 9.00 2.25
CA LYS A 40 7.97 9.41 2.76
C LYS A 40 8.29 8.69 4.07
N SER A 41 9.57 8.35 4.23
CA SER A 41 10.07 7.76 5.49
C SER A 41 9.84 8.71 6.67
N LEU A 42 9.27 8.18 7.75
CA LEU A 42 8.98 8.94 8.97
C LEU A 42 9.50 8.18 10.19
N LYS A 43 10.41 8.79 10.92
CA LYS A 43 10.94 8.22 12.17
C LYS A 43 9.92 8.40 13.30
N ILE A 44 9.80 7.39 14.16
CA ILE A 44 8.83 7.42 15.27
C ILE A 44 9.03 8.66 16.18
N HIS A 45 10.27 9.09 16.39
CA HIS A 45 10.52 10.27 17.23
C HIS A 45 10.18 11.61 16.57
N ASP A 46 9.93 11.61 15.24
CA ASP A 46 9.47 12.79 14.51
C ASP A 46 7.93 12.85 14.43
N ILE A 47 7.22 11.84 14.94
CA ILE A 47 5.76 11.84 14.99
C ILE A 47 5.30 12.88 16.02
N PRO A 48 4.42 13.82 15.64
CA PRO A 48 3.88 14.81 16.56
C PRO A 48 3.18 14.17 17.78
N HIS A 49 3.37 14.73 18.97
CA HIS A 49 2.76 14.21 20.21
C HIS A 49 1.24 14.03 20.09
N ARG A 50 0.54 14.97 19.43
CA ARG A 50 -0.91 14.85 19.21
C ARG A 50 -1.31 13.57 18.45
N ILE A 51 -0.49 13.12 17.53
CA ILE A 51 -0.70 11.87 16.79
C ILE A 51 -0.40 10.67 17.69
N ILE A 52 0.67 10.73 18.49
CA ILE A 52 0.97 9.67 19.49
C ILE A 52 -0.17 9.55 20.51
N ASP A 53 -0.72 10.68 20.97
CA ASP A 53 -1.83 10.72 21.93
C ASP A 53 -3.15 10.17 21.33
N TRP A 54 -3.32 10.31 20.01
CA TRP A 54 -4.47 9.77 19.31
C TRP A 54 -4.31 8.27 19.01
N VAL A 55 -3.24 7.91 18.32
CA VAL A 55 -3.05 6.57 17.74
C VAL A 55 -2.44 5.59 18.76
N GLY A 56 -1.56 6.09 19.62
CA GLY A 56 -0.80 5.29 20.57
C GLY A 56 0.57 4.87 20.02
N LEU A 57 1.60 4.99 20.83
CA LEU A 57 2.98 4.62 20.46
C LEU A 57 3.10 3.12 20.14
N SER A 58 2.37 2.25 20.86
CA SER A 58 2.38 0.80 20.65
C SER A 58 1.97 0.39 19.25
N VAL A 59 1.05 1.13 18.63
CA VAL A 59 0.61 0.87 17.25
C VAL A 59 1.77 1.11 16.28
N PHE A 60 2.49 2.21 16.42
CA PHE A 60 3.65 2.51 15.57
C PHE A 60 4.79 1.52 15.78
N LEU A 61 5.01 1.06 17.01
CA LEU A 61 5.99 0.01 17.30
C LEU A 61 5.61 -1.31 16.63
N LYS A 62 4.33 -1.67 16.61
CA LYS A 62 3.82 -2.86 15.90
C LYS A 62 4.04 -2.75 14.39
N ILE A 63 3.77 -1.58 13.78
CA ILE A 63 4.07 -1.33 12.36
C ILE A 63 5.58 -1.46 12.09
N LYS A 64 6.42 -0.98 12.99
CA LYS A 64 7.88 -1.13 12.88
C LYS A 64 8.32 -2.59 12.87
N VAL A 65 7.74 -3.44 13.73
CA VAL A 65 8.03 -4.88 13.73
C VAL A 65 7.62 -5.51 12.41
N LEU A 66 6.41 -5.21 11.91
CA LEU A 66 5.92 -5.71 10.63
C LEU A 66 6.83 -5.28 9.47
N ALA A 67 7.25 -4.03 9.43
CA ALA A 67 8.18 -3.51 8.42
C ALA A 67 9.52 -4.25 8.44
N LYS A 68 10.05 -4.53 9.64
CA LYS A 68 11.27 -5.31 9.82
C LYS A 68 11.10 -6.74 9.29
N ARG A 69 10.01 -7.43 9.60
CA ARG A 69 9.74 -8.79 9.11
C ARG A 69 9.57 -8.83 7.59
N THR A 70 8.93 -7.81 7.00
CA THR A 70 8.84 -7.65 5.54
C THR A 70 10.22 -7.47 4.91
N ALA A 71 11.08 -6.65 5.52
CA ALA A 71 12.44 -6.46 5.04
C ALA A 71 13.27 -7.75 5.13
N GLU A 72 13.19 -8.47 6.25
CA GLU A 72 13.86 -9.75 6.46
C GLU A 72 13.38 -10.81 5.45
N MET A 73 12.08 -10.84 5.14
CA MET A 73 11.54 -11.67 4.07
C MET A 73 12.21 -11.36 2.73
N HIS A 74 12.25 -10.10 2.33
CA HIS A 74 12.84 -9.70 1.04
C HIS A 74 14.35 -9.95 0.99
N ILE A 75 15.09 -9.75 2.10
CA ILE A 75 16.51 -10.07 2.21
C ILE A 75 16.73 -11.56 1.96
N ASN A 76 15.94 -12.42 2.57
CA ASN A 76 16.05 -13.87 2.38
C ASN A 76 15.63 -14.32 0.97
N LEU A 77 14.56 -13.75 0.41
CA LEU A 77 14.10 -14.04 -0.96
C LEU A 77 15.02 -13.45 -2.05
N GLY A 78 15.86 -12.49 -1.69
CA GLY A 78 16.86 -11.84 -2.56
C GLY A 78 18.29 -12.19 -2.17
N SER A 79 18.54 -13.28 -1.47
CA SER A 79 19.90 -13.73 -1.12
C SER A 79 20.51 -14.52 -2.28
N GLU A 80 21.83 -14.39 -2.45
CA GLU A 80 22.56 -15.28 -3.35
C GLU A 80 22.42 -16.74 -2.88
N SER A 81 21.99 -17.59 -3.79
CA SER A 81 21.71 -19.01 -3.55
C SER A 81 22.20 -19.86 -4.72
N GLU A 82 22.48 -21.13 -4.48
CA GLU A 82 22.71 -22.12 -5.55
C GLU A 82 21.48 -22.27 -6.45
N ASP A 83 20.28 -22.03 -5.89
CA ASP A 83 19.04 -21.95 -6.67
C ASP A 83 18.89 -20.55 -7.29
N THR A 84 19.05 -20.49 -8.61
CA THR A 84 18.92 -19.26 -9.39
C THR A 84 17.55 -18.59 -9.24
N ALA A 85 16.52 -19.28 -8.73
CA ALA A 85 15.22 -18.70 -8.44
C ALA A 85 15.30 -17.58 -7.39
N PHE A 86 16.25 -17.65 -6.46
CA PHE A 86 16.43 -16.67 -5.38
C PHE A 86 17.52 -15.63 -5.67
N THR A 87 18.44 -15.90 -6.60
CA THR A 87 19.48 -14.92 -6.97
C THR A 87 18.88 -13.64 -7.53
N PRO A 88 19.17 -12.45 -6.97
CA PRO A 88 18.66 -11.19 -7.50
C PRO A 88 19.02 -10.97 -8.97
N THR A 89 18.18 -10.24 -9.69
CA THR A 89 18.45 -9.88 -11.09
C THR A 89 18.24 -8.39 -11.31
N HIS A 90 19.16 -7.76 -12.05
CA HIS A 90 19.01 -6.34 -12.36
C HIS A 90 17.86 -6.06 -13.34
N PHE A 91 17.35 -4.84 -13.30
CA PHE A 91 16.48 -4.36 -14.38
C PHE A 91 17.28 -4.38 -15.70
N ASN A 92 16.60 -4.79 -16.76
CA ASN A 92 17.10 -4.69 -18.11
C ASN A 92 16.11 -3.91 -18.98
N GLY A 93 16.55 -3.49 -20.19
CA GLY A 93 15.74 -2.69 -21.08
C GLY A 93 14.42 -3.36 -21.45
N ASP A 94 14.42 -4.65 -21.72
CA ASP A 94 13.21 -5.40 -22.13
C ASP A 94 12.18 -5.44 -21.00
N TYR A 95 12.61 -5.71 -19.76
CA TYR A 95 11.71 -5.73 -18.62
C TYR A 95 11.17 -4.33 -18.30
N SER A 96 11.99 -3.30 -18.40
CA SER A 96 11.57 -1.91 -18.20
C SER A 96 10.53 -1.47 -19.23
N VAL A 97 10.72 -1.83 -20.50
CA VAL A 97 9.75 -1.58 -21.57
C VAL A 97 8.46 -2.38 -21.34
N TRP A 98 8.57 -3.63 -20.91
CA TRP A 98 7.42 -4.46 -20.59
C TRP A 98 6.58 -3.86 -19.44
N LEU A 99 7.19 -3.45 -18.32
CA LEU A 99 6.52 -2.78 -17.22
C LEU A 99 5.79 -1.52 -17.67
N LYS A 100 6.49 -0.66 -18.43
CA LYS A 100 5.92 0.58 -18.97
C LYS A 100 4.69 0.33 -19.84
N ASN A 101 4.81 -0.61 -20.79
CA ASN A 101 3.71 -0.93 -21.71
C ASN A 101 2.53 -1.59 -20.96
N ARG A 102 2.80 -2.47 -20.01
CA ARG A 102 1.80 -3.09 -19.15
C ARG A 102 1.00 -2.03 -18.38
N MET A 103 1.68 -1.06 -17.75
CA MET A 103 1.01 0.02 -17.03
C MET A 103 0.11 0.84 -17.94
N ILE A 104 0.62 1.27 -19.10
CA ILE A 104 -0.16 2.08 -20.05
C ILE A 104 -1.40 1.33 -20.53
N TYR A 105 -1.27 0.05 -20.84
CA TYR A 105 -2.37 -0.79 -21.30
C TYR A 105 -3.41 -1.00 -20.20
N GLN A 106 -2.99 -1.38 -19.00
CA GLN A 106 -3.90 -1.60 -17.87
C GLN A 106 -4.62 -0.31 -17.49
N PHE A 107 -3.88 0.81 -17.41
CA PHE A 107 -4.46 2.11 -17.10
C PHE A 107 -5.55 2.50 -18.12
N GLN A 108 -5.28 2.36 -19.43
CA GLN A 108 -6.27 2.70 -20.46
C GLN A 108 -7.53 1.84 -20.37
N ASN A 109 -7.36 0.52 -20.18
CA ASN A 109 -8.50 -0.39 -20.07
C ASN A 109 -9.37 -0.12 -18.84
N ARG A 110 -8.74 0.21 -17.72
CA ARG A 110 -9.46 0.50 -16.47
C ARG A 110 -10.14 1.85 -16.51
N LEU A 111 -9.56 2.86 -17.15
CA LEU A 111 -10.24 4.14 -17.38
C LEU A 111 -11.54 3.96 -18.16
N ASN A 112 -11.52 3.14 -19.22
CA ASN A 112 -12.73 2.82 -19.98
C ASN A 112 -13.78 2.09 -19.09
N SER A 113 -13.32 1.21 -18.20
CA SER A 113 -14.20 0.53 -17.23
C SER A 113 -14.81 1.52 -16.24
N ILE A 114 -14.05 2.52 -15.77
CA ILE A 114 -14.56 3.57 -14.87
C ILE A 114 -15.63 4.41 -15.59
N GLU A 115 -15.35 4.89 -16.81
CA GLU A 115 -16.29 5.70 -17.61
C GLU A 115 -17.65 4.96 -17.78
N ASN A 116 -17.62 3.65 -18.02
CA ASN A 116 -18.82 2.84 -18.21
C ASN A 116 -19.60 2.57 -16.90
N ASN A 117 -18.99 2.72 -15.74
CA ASN A 117 -19.56 2.37 -14.44
C ASN A 117 -19.80 3.55 -13.50
N LEU A 118 -19.64 4.80 -13.97
CA LEU A 118 -19.87 6.01 -13.16
C LEU A 118 -21.24 6.04 -12.48
N HIS A 119 -22.26 5.50 -13.15
CA HIS A 119 -23.63 5.45 -12.65
C HIS A 119 -23.84 4.57 -11.40
N LYS A 120 -22.84 3.76 -11.03
CA LYS A 120 -22.88 2.89 -9.85
C LYS A 120 -22.32 3.55 -8.59
N LEU A 121 -21.66 4.71 -8.73
CA LEU A 121 -20.96 5.39 -7.66
C LEU A 121 -21.92 6.32 -6.90
N ASP A 122 -21.69 6.45 -5.58
CA ASP A 122 -22.26 7.54 -4.79
C ASP A 122 -21.68 8.91 -5.21
N ASP A 123 -22.32 10.01 -4.77
CA ASP A 123 -21.95 11.36 -5.20
C ASP A 123 -20.48 11.68 -4.90
N TYR A 124 -19.96 11.25 -3.74
CA TYR A 124 -18.58 11.54 -3.34
C TYR A 124 -17.58 10.78 -4.23
N SER A 125 -17.78 9.48 -4.41
CA SER A 125 -16.95 8.64 -5.26
C SER A 125 -17.06 9.02 -6.74
N LEU A 126 -18.25 9.48 -7.18
CA LEU A 126 -18.47 9.96 -8.54
C LEU A 126 -17.64 11.22 -8.85
N GLU A 127 -17.57 12.17 -7.93
CA GLU A 127 -16.76 13.38 -8.07
C GLU A 127 -15.27 13.01 -8.19
N MET A 128 -14.78 12.11 -7.33
CA MET A 128 -13.40 11.63 -7.38
C MET A 128 -13.10 10.90 -8.70
N ALA A 129 -14.01 10.07 -9.19
CA ALA A 129 -13.85 9.36 -10.46
C ALA A 129 -13.80 10.32 -11.65
N LYS A 130 -14.62 11.38 -11.66
CA LYS A 130 -14.58 12.44 -12.68
C LYS A 130 -13.24 13.22 -12.63
N ASP A 131 -12.76 13.55 -11.43
CA ASP A 131 -11.45 14.19 -11.27
C ASP A 131 -10.32 13.31 -11.81
N LEU A 132 -10.30 12.02 -11.47
CA LEU A 132 -9.37 11.03 -12.01
C LEU A 132 -9.40 11.01 -13.55
N LEU A 133 -10.59 10.94 -14.15
CA LEU A 133 -10.75 10.92 -15.60
C LEU A 133 -10.25 12.21 -16.26
N SER A 134 -10.44 13.36 -15.60
CA SER A 134 -9.90 14.65 -16.08
C SER A 134 -8.37 14.69 -16.08
N LYS A 135 -7.74 13.99 -15.13
CA LYS A 135 -6.27 13.93 -14.94
C LYS A 135 -5.59 12.77 -15.67
N LYS A 136 -6.31 11.99 -16.47
CA LYS A 136 -5.76 10.80 -17.18
C LYS A 136 -4.50 11.08 -17.98
N SER A 137 -4.43 12.23 -18.63
CA SER A 137 -3.23 12.63 -19.40
C SER A 137 -2.04 12.97 -18.51
N LEU A 138 -2.28 13.57 -17.34
CA LEU A 138 -1.25 13.88 -16.35
C LEU A 138 -0.63 12.59 -15.80
N ILE A 139 -1.46 11.65 -15.37
CA ILE A 139 -1.03 10.34 -14.85
C ILE A 139 -0.18 9.61 -15.90
N ARG A 140 -0.70 9.52 -17.13
CA ARG A 140 0.02 8.90 -18.24
C ARG A 140 1.38 9.57 -18.46
N SER A 141 1.44 10.91 -18.45
CA SER A 141 2.69 11.64 -18.68
C SER A 141 3.71 11.42 -17.57
N LYS A 142 3.30 11.26 -16.30
CA LYS A 142 4.17 10.96 -15.15
C LYS A 142 4.97 9.66 -15.41
N PHE A 143 4.32 8.60 -15.89
CA PHE A 143 4.98 7.34 -16.22
C PHE A 143 5.78 7.38 -17.52
N LEU A 144 5.34 8.14 -18.53
CA LEU A 144 6.08 8.29 -19.79
C LEU A 144 7.35 9.13 -19.64
N LYS A 145 7.34 10.12 -18.74
CA LYS A 145 8.49 11.01 -18.52
C LYS A 145 9.59 10.37 -17.69
N PHE A 146 9.28 9.34 -16.91
CA PHE A 146 10.28 8.63 -16.14
C PHE A 146 11.24 7.88 -17.09
N ASP A 147 12.53 8.01 -16.84
CA ASP A 147 13.54 7.30 -17.62
C ASP A 147 13.73 5.88 -17.08
N TRP A 148 12.96 4.95 -17.63
CA TRP A 148 12.95 3.54 -17.24
C TRP A 148 14.30 2.84 -17.44
N THR A 149 15.21 3.42 -18.24
CA THR A 149 16.57 2.86 -18.43
C THR A 149 17.49 3.13 -17.25
N LYS A 150 17.10 4.05 -16.37
CA LYS A 150 17.86 4.41 -15.16
C LYS A 150 17.55 3.53 -13.94
N LEU A 151 16.67 2.56 -14.07
CA LEU A 151 16.41 1.60 -13.01
C LEU A 151 17.65 0.76 -12.75
N LYS A 152 18.21 0.83 -11.54
CA LYS A 152 19.44 0.16 -11.10
C LYS A 152 19.21 -0.79 -9.93
N GLY A 153 18.02 -0.77 -9.34
CA GLY A 153 17.62 -1.71 -8.31
C GLY A 153 17.59 -3.14 -8.82
N GLU A 154 17.32 -4.05 -7.91
CA GLU A 154 17.22 -5.47 -8.19
C GLU A 154 15.77 -5.94 -8.16
N ARG A 155 15.50 -6.95 -8.94
CA ARG A 155 14.29 -7.75 -8.89
C ARG A 155 14.61 -9.05 -8.16
N ILE A 156 13.77 -9.39 -7.22
CA ILE A 156 13.90 -10.60 -6.40
C ILE A 156 12.67 -11.49 -6.57
N ARG A 157 12.71 -12.68 -6.02
CA ARG A 157 11.50 -13.41 -5.72
C ARG A 157 10.70 -12.60 -4.71
N VAL A 158 9.46 -12.26 -5.03
CA VAL A 158 8.55 -11.56 -4.12
C VAL A 158 7.51 -12.52 -3.57
N HIS A 159 6.81 -12.14 -2.51
CA HIS A 159 5.64 -12.87 -2.04
C HIS A 159 4.54 -12.92 -3.12
N GLY A 160 4.30 -11.77 -3.76
CA GLY A 160 3.43 -11.64 -4.93
C GLY A 160 1.97 -11.38 -4.64
N ASP A 161 1.45 -11.81 -3.48
CA ASP A 161 0.10 -11.50 -2.97
C ASP A 161 0.15 -11.10 -1.50
N TYR A 162 0.99 -10.10 -1.19
CA TYR A 162 1.31 -9.68 0.17
C TYR A 162 0.28 -8.71 0.74
N HIS A 163 -0.46 -9.16 1.74
CA HIS A 163 -1.48 -8.39 2.44
C HIS A 163 -1.64 -8.87 3.89
N LEU A 164 -2.34 -8.10 4.73
CA LEU A 164 -2.50 -8.39 6.17
C LEU A 164 -3.10 -9.78 6.46
N GLY A 165 -3.98 -10.31 5.60
CA GLY A 165 -4.54 -11.65 5.74
C GLY A 165 -3.55 -12.80 5.50
N GLN A 166 -2.36 -12.52 4.94
CA GLN A 166 -1.28 -13.51 4.76
C GLN A 166 -0.23 -13.45 5.87
N ILE A 167 -0.57 -12.83 7.00
CA ILE A 167 0.36 -12.59 8.10
C ILE A 167 -0.31 -13.03 9.41
N LEU A 168 0.28 -13.98 10.12
CA LEU A 168 -0.16 -14.36 11.45
C LEU A 168 0.53 -13.53 12.53
N VAL A 169 -0.18 -13.28 13.61
CA VAL A 169 0.34 -12.58 14.80
C VAL A 169 0.54 -13.58 15.93
N HIS A 170 1.71 -13.52 16.58
CA HIS A 170 2.00 -14.31 17.76
C HIS A 170 3.06 -13.64 18.63
N ASN A 171 2.77 -13.42 19.91
CA ASN A 171 3.68 -12.80 20.88
C ASN A 171 4.26 -11.45 20.39
N GLU A 172 3.41 -10.55 19.90
CA GLU A 172 3.79 -9.24 19.36
C GLU A 172 4.67 -9.28 18.09
N ASP A 173 4.82 -10.46 17.48
CA ASP A 173 5.59 -10.69 16.26
C ASP A 173 4.72 -11.15 15.10
N PHE A 174 5.27 -11.15 13.88
CA PHE A 174 4.57 -11.45 12.64
C PHE A 174 5.21 -12.61 11.88
N TYR A 175 4.38 -13.52 11.40
CA TYR A 175 4.77 -14.68 10.60
C TYR A 175 4.09 -14.63 9.25
N ILE A 176 4.87 -14.49 8.19
CA ILE A 176 4.39 -14.34 6.82
C ILE A 176 4.15 -15.73 6.23
N LEU A 177 3.01 -15.93 5.59
CA LEU A 177 2.55 -17.20 5.04
C LEU A 177 2.30 -17.09 3.54
N ASP A 178 2.05 -18.24 2.90
CA ASP A 178 1.47 -18.36 1.57
C ASP A 178 2.26 -17.68 0.44
N PHE A 179 3.46 -18.16 0.20
CA PHE A 179 4.37 -17.67 -0.83
C PHE A 179 4.02 -18.16 -2.26
N GLU A 180 2.78 -18.54 -2.51
CA GLU A 180 2.33 -19.03 -3.81
C GLU A 180 2.16 -17.90 -4.86
N GLY A 181 2.06 -16.65 -4.44
CA GLY A 181 1.81 -15.49 -5.28
C GLY A 181 0.36 -15.31 -5.67
N GLU A 182 0.06 -14.33 -6.52
CA GLU A 182 -1.30 -13.94 -6.92
C GLU A 182 -2.09 -15.11 -7.53
N PRO A 183 -3.20 -15.57 -6.93
CA PRO A 183 -3.96 -16.74 -7.41
C PRO A 183 -4.46 -16.63 -8.85
N GLU A 184 -4.82 -15.43 -9.31
CA GLU A 184 -5.30 -15.18 -10.67
C GLU A 184 -4.18 -15.19 -11.73
N SER A 185 -2.91 -15.15 -11.30
CA SER A 185 -1.75 -15.19 -12.19
C SER A 185 -1.37 -16.62 -12.57
N THR A 186 -0.82 -16.80 -13.77
CA THR A 186 -0.29 -18.11 -14.17
C THR A 186 0.91 -18.51 -13.30
N ILE A 187 1.17 -19.81 -13.15
CA ILE A 187 2.32 -20.30 -12.38
C ILE A 187 3.63 -19.68 -12.89
N ARG A 188 3.76 -19.50 -14.21
CA ARG A 188 4.93 -18.87 -14.83
C ARG A 188 5.07 -17.40 -14.37
N ASP A 189 3.97 -16.64 -14.37
CA ASP A 189 4.01 -15.22 -13.99
C ASP A 189 4.31 -15.03 -12.50
N ARG A 190 3.84 -15.95 -11.65
CA ARG A 190 4.16 -15.97 -10.21
C ARG A 190 5.64 -16.20 -9.92
N GLN A 191 6.39 -16.84 -10.85
CA GLN A 191 7.82 -17.09 -10.73
C GLN A 191 8.70 -15.94 -11.22
N VAL A 192 8.13 -14.94 -11.91
CA VAL A 192 8.88 -13.78 -12.41
C VAL A 192 9.36 -12.94 -11.25
N LYS A 193 10.67 -12.67 -11.22
CA LYS A 193 11.27 -11.75 -10.24
C LYS A 193 10.77 -10.33 -10.46
N GLN A 194 10.41 -9.67 -9.38
CA GLN A 194 9.79 -8.36 -9.41
C GLN A 194 10.47 -7.40 -8.41
N PRO A 195 10.26 -6.08 -8.55
CA PRO A 195 10.76 -5.14 -7.55
C PRO A 195 10.14 -5.44 -6.17
N PRO A 196 10.89 -5.41 -5.07
CA PRO A 196 10.36 -5.58 -3.72
C PRO A 196 9.23 -4.61 -3.37
N MET A 197 9.22 -3.43 -3.99
CA MET A 197 8.16 -2.43 -3.82
C MET A 197 6.77 -2.93 -4.20
N LYS A 198 6.65 -4.03 -4.96
CA LYS A 198 5.36 -4.66 -5.26
C LYS A 198 4.67 -5.17 -3.99
N ASP A 199 5.39 -5.90 -3.15
CA ASP A 199 4.83 -6.40 -1.89
C ASP A 199 4.58 -5.27 -0.90
N VAL A 200 5.49 -4.29 -0.81
CA VAL A 200 5.29 -3.08 0.01
C VAL A 200 4.01 -2.35 -0.40
N ALA A 201 3.78 -2.19 -1.71
CA ALA A 201 2.55 -1.57 -2.23
C ALA A 201 1.31 -2.41 -1.90
N GLY A 202 1.38 -3.74 -2.02
CA GLY A 202 0.29 -4.65 -1.64
C GLY A 202 -0.10 -4.49 -0.18
N LEU A 203 0.88 -4.46 0.72
CA LEU A 203 0.64 -4.26 2.15
C LEU A 203 0.08 -2.86 2.46
N PHE A 204 0.57 -1.81 1.79
CA PHE A 204 0.03 -0.46 1.94
C PHE A 204 -1.42 -0.37 1.51
N ARG A 205 -1.76 -1.01 0.39
CA ARG A 205 -3.17 -1.11 -0.02
C ARG A 205 -3.99 -1.88 1.01
N SER A 206 -3.44 -2.95 1.59
CA SER A 206 -4.12 -3.69 2.66
C SER A 206 -4.36 -2.85 3.91
N PHE A 207 -3.42 -2.00 4.34
CA PHE A 207 -3.66 -1.02 5.40
C PHE A 207 -4.79 -0.05 5.03
N HIS A 208 -4.78 0.48 3.82
CA HIS A 208 -5.81 1.40 3.36
C HIS A 208 -7.20 0.75 3.43
N TYR A 209 -7.30 -0.50 2.94
CA TYR A 209 -8.53 -1.28 3.03
C TYR A 209 -8.95 -1.55 4.49
N ALA A 210 -8.03 -1.92 5.38
CA ALA A 210 -8.36 -2.17 6.79
C ALA A 210 -8.90 -0.92 7.48
N ILE A 211 -8.32 0.25 7.21
CA ILE A 211 -8.77 1.53 7.79
C ILE A 211 -10.20 1.86 7.32
N TYR A 212 -10.47 1.77 6.03
CA TYR A 212 -11.81 2.06 5.49
C TYR A 212 -12.83 0.98 5.85
N ALA A 213 -12.44 -0.29 5.86
CA ALA A 213 -13.30 -1.40 6.30
C ALA A 213 -13.77 -1.19 7.74
N THR A 214 -12.90 -0.70 8.62
CA THR A 214 -13.29 -0.37 10.00
C THR A 214 -14.37 0.71 10.02
N ILE A 215 -14.28 1.74 9.18
CA ILE A 215 -15.31 2.79 9.08
C ILE A 215 -16.63 2.20 8.56
N PHE A 216 -16.60 1.44 7.46
CA PHE A 216 -17.79 0.88 6.83
C PHE A 216 -18.49 -0.18 7.70
N ASN A 217 -17.72 -1.00 8.43
CA ASN A 217 -18.29 -2.00 9.33
C ASN A 217 -18.91 -1.38 10.59
N ASN A 218 -18.62 -0.11 10.89
CA ASN A 218 -19.01 0.60 12.11
C ASN A 218 -19.70 1.93 11.82
N GLU A 219 -20.47 2.06 10.72
CA GLU A 219 -21.06 3.32 10.22
C GLU A 219 -21.77 4.17 11.28
N ASN A 220 -22.41 3.53 12.29
CA ASN A 220 -23.17 4.25 13.32
C ASN A 220 -22.46 4.28 14.68
N LYS A 221 -21.20 3.83 14.75
CA LYS A 221 -20.45 3.74 16.00
C LYS A 221 -19.79 5.07 16.38
N TYR A 222 -19.30 5.80 15.40
CA TYR A 222 -18.52 7.01 15.59
C TYR A 222 -19.38 8.27 15.42
N ASN A 223 -19.22 9.25 16.35
CA ASN A 223 -19.97 10.50 16.35
C ASN A 223 -19.33 11.59 15.45
N LYS A 224 -18.75 11.18 14.33
CA LYS A 224 -18.13 12.08 13.34
C LYS A 224 -18.80 11.94 11.99
N SER A 225 -18.75 13.00 11.18
CA SER A 225 -19.23 12.90 9.80
C SER A 225 -18.36 11.93 8.99
N GLN A 226 -18.93 11.33 7.96
CA GLN A 226 -18.18 10.45 7.05
C GLN A 226 -16.95 11.12 6.45
N VAL A 227 -17.06 12.40 6.09
CA VAL A 227 -15.92 13.18 5.55
C VAL A 227 -14.82 13.32 6.60
N ALA A 228 -15.17 13.60 7.86
CA ALA A 228 -14.19 13.69 8.95
C ALA A 228 -13.50 12.32 9.20
N LEU A 229 -14.26 11.22 9.15
CA LEU A 229 -13.69 9.87 9.28
C LEU A 229 -12.75 9.55 8.10
N PHE A 230 -13.08 9.95 6.89
CA PHE A 230 -12.21 9.76 5.73
C PHE A 230 -10.94 10.62 5.82
N ASN A 231 -11.03 11.86 6.33
CA ASN A 231 -9.84 12.68 6.58
C ASN A 231 -8.93 12.03 7.65
N ALA A 232 -9.50 11.53 8.74
CA ALA A 232 -8.76 10.79 9.75
C ALA A 232 -8.12 9.49 9.19
N ALA A 233 -8.83 8.80 8.30
CA ALA A 233 -8.32 7.61 7.63
C ALA A 233 -7.05 7.91 6.80
N GLU A 234 -7.05 9.00 6.03
CA GLU A 234 -5.90 9.38 5.22
C GLU A 234 -4.70 9.81 6.09
N LEU A 235 -4.95 10.55 7.19
CA LEU A 235 -3.90 10.86 8.17
C LEU A 235 -3.28 9.58 8.75
N LEU A 236 -4.11 8.66 9.23
CA LEU A 236 -3.66 7.40 9.82
C LEU A 236 -2.86 6.58 8.82
N TYR A 237 -3.36 6.46 7.58
CA TYR A 237 -2.69 5.78 6.48
C TYR A 237 -1.31 6.37 6.18
N GLY A 238 -1.20 7.70 6.14
CA GLY A 238 0.07 8.37 5.89
C GLY A 238 1.10 8.12 6.98
N TYR A 239 0.68 8.16 8.25
CA TYR A 239 1.57 7.82 9.38
C TYR A 239 2.00 6.36 9.38
N PHE A 240 1.09 5.42 9.08
CA PHE A 240 1.39 4.00 9.02
C PHE A 240 2.43 3.70 7.92
N THR A 241 2.20 4.21 6.73
CA THR A 241 3.10 4.00 5.59
C THR A 241 4.46 4.67 5.79
N GLY A 242 4.50 5.85 6.42
CA GLY A 242 5.73 6.58 6.70
C GLY A 242 6.64 5.83 7.68
N VAL A 243 6.07 5.36 8.81
CA VAL A 243 6.82 4.57 9.82
C VAL A 243 7.28 3.23 9.25
N PHE A 244 6.43 2.58 8.45
CA PHE A 244 6.80 1.35 7.77
C PHE A 244 7.99 1.56 6.84
N LEU A 245 7.93 2.58 5.96
CA LEU A 245 9.00 2.87 5.00
C LEU A 245 10.35 3.14 5.66
N GLU A 246 10.38 3.91 6.74
CA GLU A 246 11.62 4.19 7.46
C GLU A 246 12.30 2.92 7.93
N THR A 247 11.56 2.04 8.58
CA THR A 247 12.11 0.79 9.11
C THR A 247 12.47 -0.19 8.00
N TYR A 248 11.61 -0.35 7.01
CA TYR A 248 11.84 -1.24 5.88
C TYR A 248 13.11 -0.84 5.10
N ILE A 249 13.20 0.43 4.69
CA ILE A 249 14.32 0.93 3.90
C ILE A 249 15.63 0.81 4.69
N SER A 250 15.66 1.25 5.95
CA SER A 250 16.86 1.15 6.78
C SER A 250 17.32 -0.29 6.97
N THR A 251 16.40 -1.24 7.09
CA THR A 251 16.74 -2.66 7.28
C THR A 251 17.31 -3.28 6.00
N VAL A 252 16.70 -3.04 4.84
CA VAL A 252 17.20 -3.60 3.56
C VAL A 252 18.53 -2.96 3.14
N GLU A 253 18.74 -1.66 3.41
CA GLU A 253 20.00 -0.96 3.13
C GLU A 253 21.15 -1.52 4.01
N GLN A 254 20.89 -1.80 5.29
CA GLN A 254 21.86 -2.45 6.19
C GLN A 254 22.27 -3.85 5.72
N ALA A 255 21.38 -4.59 5.08
CA ALA A 255 21.64 -5.91 4.52
C ALA A 255 22.20 -5.87 3.07
N ASN A 256 22.42 -4.68 2.51
CA ASN A 256 22.89 -4.46 1.13
C ASN A 256 21.94 -5.01 0.03
N LEU A 257 20.65 -5.20 0.30
CA LEU A 257 19.68 -5.49 -0.75
C LEU A 257 19.46 -4.23 -1.58
N ASN A 258 19.80 -4.29 -2.86
CA ASN A 258 19.71 -3.13 -3.75
C ASN A 258 18.28 -2.90 -4.25
N ILE A 259 17.53 -2.05 -3.56
CA ILE A 259 16.17 -1.63 -3.95
C ILE A 259 16.15 -0.34 -4.81
N GLY A 260 17.30 0.06 -5.34
CA GLY A 260 17.49 1.28 -6.14
C GLY A 260 17.70 2.56 -5.32
N TYR A 261 18.06 3.64 -6.01
CA TYR A 261 18.22 4.96 -5.40
C TYR A 261 16.86 5.53 -4.94
N LYS A 262 16.90 6.53 -4.07
CA LYS A 262 15.70 7.15 -3.49
C LYS A 262 14.64 7.53 -4.54
N GLN A 263 15.04 8.16 -5.66
CA GLN A 263 14.10 8.54 -6.73
C GLN A 263 13.51 7.31 -7.44
N GLU A 264 14.33 6.29 -7.68
CA GLU A 264 13.93 5.05 -8.34
C GLU A 264 12.93 4.27 -7.47
N ARG A 265 13.26 4.05 -6.19
CA ARG A 265 12.36 3.30 -5.29
C ARG A 265 11.06 4.04 -5.01
N ASN A 266 11.09 5.38 -4.91
CA ASN A 266 9.86 6.17 -4.81
C ASN A 266 8.99 5.98 -6.05
N PHE A 267 9.58 6.09 -7.23
CA PHE A 267 8.88 5.85 -8.49
C PHE A 267 8.32 4.42 -8.57
N MET A 268 9.10 3.41 -8.19
CA MET A 268 8.65 2.01 -8.19
C MET A 268 7.52 1.77 -7.19
N LEU A 269 7.57 2.39 -6.01
CA LEU A 269 6.48 2.32 -5.05
C LEU A 269 5.20 2.96 -5.62
N GLU A 270 5.30 4.18 -6.16
CA GLU A 270 4.16 4.87 -6.78
C GLU A 270 3.60 4.07 -7.96
N TYR A 271 4.47 3.47 -8.79
CA TYR A 271 4.08 2.59 -9.88
C TYR A 271 3.26 1.39 -9.37
N CYS A 272 3.78 0.66 -8.38
CA CYS A 272 3.12 -0.53 -7.85
C CYS A 272 1.82 -0.19 -7.13
N LEU A 273 1.77 0.93 -6.40
CA LEU A 273 0.56 1.43 -5.76
C LEU A 273 -0.52 1.80 -6.78
N LEU A 274 -0.14 2.49 -7.85
CA LEU A 274 -1.09 2.84 -8.91
C LEU A 274 -1.60 1.60 -9.64
N GLU A 275 -0.71 0.67 -9.98
CA GLU A 275 -1.09 -0.59 -10.63
C GLU A 275 -2.13 -1.35 -9.80
N LYS A 276 -1.87 -1.52 -8.50
CA LYS A 276 -2.79 -2.22 -7.60
C LYS A 276 -4.08 -1.45 -7.39
N ALA A 277 -4.04 -0.13 -7.16
CA ALA A 277 -5.24 0.68 -6.96
C ALA A 277 -6.15 0.73 -8.20
N ILE A 278 -5.59 0.76 -9.40
CA ILE A 278 -6.35 0.69 -10.65
C ILE A 278 -7.00 -0.68 -10.82
N TYR A 279 -6.30 -1.77 -10.48
CA TYR A 279 -6.85 -3.12 -10.48
C TYR A 279 -8.03 -3.22 -9.50
N GLU A 280 -7.83 -2.79 -8.26
CA GLU A 280 -8.84 -2.78 -7.20
C GLU A 280 -10.08 -1.95 -7.58
N LEU A 281 -9.88 -0.77 -8.19
CA LEU A 281 -11.00 0.07 -8.64
C LEU A 281 -11.90 -0.68 -9.64
N GLY A 282 -11.31 -1.42 -10.57
CA GLY A 282 -12.06 -2.26 -11.50
C GLY A 282 -12.83 -3.37 -10.79
N TYR A 283 -12.26 -3.97 -9.75
CA TYR A 283 -12.90 -4.98 -8.93
C TYR A 283 -14.07 -4.39 -8.12
N GLU A 284 -13.86 -3.28 -7.42
CA GLU A 284 -14.88 -2.67 -6.57
C GLU A 284 -16.08 -2.16 -7.38
N LEU A 285 -15.86 -1.56 -8.55
CA LEU A 285 -16.94 -1.11 -9.44
C LEU A 285 -17.88 -2.25 -9.87
N ASN A 286 -17.38 -3.48 -9.91
CA ASN A 286 -18.17 -4.64 -10.28
C ASN A 286 -18.79 -5.37 -9.07
N SER A 287 -18.10 -5.36 -7.92
CA SER A 287 -18.45 -6.20 -6.77
C SER A 287 -19.05 -5.39 -5.61
N ARG A 288 -18.45 -4.23 -5.28
CA ARG A 288 -18.80 -3.40 -4.12
C ARG A 288 -18.62 -1.91 -4.43
N PRO A 289 -19.49 -1.29 -5.26
CA PRO A 289 -19.31 0.09 -5.71
C PRO A 289 -19.11 1.13 -4.59
N THR A 290 -19.69 0.90 -3.40
CA THR A 290 -19.49 1.77 -2.22
C THR A 290 -18.06 1.76 -1.69
N TRP A 291 -17.29 0.72 -1.99
CA TRP A 291 -15.87 0.60 -1.61
C TRP A 291 -14.92 1.23 -2.64
N ALA A 292 -15.44 1.67 -3.79
CA ALA A 292 -14.64 2.32 -4.83
C ALA A 292 -13.90 3.57 -4.34
N VAL A 293 -14.39 4.22 -3.29
CA VAL A 293 -13.71 5.35 -2.64
C VAL A 293 -12.28 5.00 -2.20
N ILE A 294 -12.01 3.76 -1.77
CA ILE A 294 -10.69 3.34 -1.28
C ILE A 294 -9.62 3.41 -2.38
N PRO A 295 -9.79 2.72 -3.52
CA PRO A 295 -8.84 2.85 -4.63
C PRO A 295 -8.84 4.25 -5.25
N LEU A 296 -9.98 4.96 -5.30
CA LEU A 296 -10.03 6.34 -5.78
C LEU A 296 -9.20 7.28 -4.91
N LYS A 297 -9.28 7.19 -3.57
CA LYS A 297 -8.39 7.93 -2.65
C LYS A 297 -6.93 7.55 -2.87
N GLY A 298 -6.62 6.26 -2.97
CA GLY A 298 -5.25 5.79 -3.24
C GLY A 298 -4.67 6.39 -4.53
N ILE A 299 -5.45 6.47 -5.61
CA ILE A 299 -5.02 7.08 -6.87
C ILE A 299 -4.88 8.61 -6.71
N SER A 300 -5.84 9.26 -6.05
CA SER A 300 -5.79 10.71 -5.78
C SER A 300 -4.51 11.09 -5.01
N ASN A 301 -4.16 10.32 -4.00
CA ASN A 301 -2.93 10.50 -3.22
C ASN A 301 -1.66 10.46 -4.07
N LEU A 302 -1.63 9.62 -5.13
CA LEU A 302 -0.50 9.50 -6.05
C LEU A 302 -0.43 10.60 -7.10
N ILE A 303 -1.56 11.24 -7.41
CA ILE A 303 -1.63 12.32 -8.42
C ILE A 303 -1.27 13.67 -7.79
N ASN A 304 -1.68 13.90 -6.56
CA ASN A 304 -1.56 15.19 -5.88
C ASN A 304 -0.23 15.33 -5.08
N ASN A 305 0.55 14.25 -4.97
CA ASN A 305 1.94 14.24 -4.52
C ASN A 305 2.89 14.46 -5.70
#